data_48051da3ba8447c86bf22c00aed116de
#
_entry.id   48051da3ba8447c86bf22c00aed116de
#
_cell.length_a   1.000
_cell.length_b   1.000
_cell.length_c   1.000
_cell.angle_alpha   90.00
_cell.angle_beta   90.00
_cell.angle_gamma   90.00
#
_symmetry.space_group_name_H-M   'P 1'
#
loop_
_entity.id
_entity.type
_entity.pdbx_description
1 polymer ?
#
loop_
_entity_poly.entity_id
_entity_poly.type
_entity_poly.pdbx_seq_one_letter_code
_entity_poly.pdbx_strand_id
1 'polypeptide(L)'
;MTSKKRRQRGSRTHGGGTHKNRRGAGNRGGRGRAGRKKHRYHHYEPLGKHGFTRPPTTQDVVAEVSLRRLDEDLLLLIDDGIAEETEDGYRIDARDVAEDADRADVVKVLGAGRVRNQLTVVADEFSSSAVESLEAAGGAAVHADGDDTE
;
A
#
# COMPACT_ATOMS: atom_id res chain seq x y z
N MET A 1 -32.37 -30.39 -21.46
CA MET A 1 -32.96 -29.99 -20.15
C MET A 1 -33.85 -28.79 -20.33
N THR A 2 -35.05 -28.78 -19.76
CA THR A 2 -36.00 -27.66 -19.87
C THR A 2 -35.62 -26.56 -18.87
N SER A 3 -35.50 -25.29 -19.31
CA SER A 3 -35.12 -24.19 -18.43
C SER A 3 -36.06 -24.01 -17.24
N LYS A 4 -35.58 -23.51 -16.10
CA LYS A 4 -36.35 -23.26 -14.89
C LYS A 4 -37.60 -22.40 -15.15
N LYS A 5 -37.47 -21.37 -16.01
CA LYS A 5 -38.59 -20.51 -16.43
C LYS A 5 -39.70 -21.27 -17.13
N ARG A 6 -39.35 -22.24 -18.02
CA ARG A 6 -40.33 -23.05 -18.75
C ARG A 6 -41.11 -23.99 -17.83
N ARG A 7 -40.45 -24.59 -16.85
CA ARG A 7 -41.08 -25.46 -15.84
C ARG A 7 -42.04 -24.74 -14.90
N GLN A 8 -41.87 -23.43 -14.73
CA GLN A 8 -42.68 -22.60 -13.81
C GLN A 8 -43.87 -21.91 -14.50
N ARG A 9 -44.06 -22.08 -15.83
CA ARG A 9 -45.22 -21.56 -16.56
C ARG A 9 -46.50 -22.25 -16.04
N GLY A 10 -47.53 -21.45 -15.73
CA GLY A 10 -48.80 -21.93 -15.14
C GLY A 10 -48.72 -22.15 -13.61
N SER A 11 -47.56 -22.01 -13.01
CA SER A 11 -47.42 -22.11 -11.56
C SER A 11 -47.78 -20.78 -10.87
N ARG A 12 -48.75 -20.81 -9.96
CA ARG A 12 -49.25 -19.65 -9.22
C ARG A 12 -48.21 -19.12 -8.22
N THR A 13 -47.38 -19.98 -7.63
CA THR A 13 -46.46 -19.64 -6.54
C THR A 13 -45.01 -19.75 -6.93
N HIS A 14 -44.69 -20.26 -8.14
CA HIS A 14 -43.29 -20.46 -8.62
C HIS A 14 -42.41 -21.24 -7.65
N GLY A 15 -42.97 -22.22 -6.95
CA GLY A 15 -42.25 -23.03 -5.96
C GLY A 15 -42.08 -22.34 -4.60
N GLY A 16 -42.76 -21.22 -4.36
CA GLY A 16 -42.62 -20.42 -3.14
C GLY A 16 -43.62 -20.71 -2.05
N GLY A 17 -44.42 -21.77 -2.15
CA GLY A 17 -45.48 -22.07 -1.18
C GLY A 17 -46.71 -21.20 -1.32
N THR A 18 -47.40 -20.88 -0.23
CA THR A 18 -48.63 -20.08 -0.27
C THR A 18 -48.32 -18.57 -0.41
N HIS A 19 -49.24 -17.83 -1.03
CA HIS A 19 -49.14 -16.36 -1.15
C HIS A 19 -48.95 -15.64 0.16
N LYS A 20 -49.50 -16.17 1.26
CA LYS A 20 -49.46 -15.55 2.60
C LYS A 20 -48.04 -15.53 3.16
N ASN A 21 -47.19 -16.50 2.85
CA ASN A 21 -45.83 -16.59 3.37
C ASN A 21 -44.83 -15.66 2.69
N ARG A 22 -45.21 -14.94 1.63
CA ARG A 22 -44.34 -14.06 0.84
C ARG A 22 -44.67 -12.58 0.92
N ARG A 23 -45.58 -12.17 1.79
CA ARG A 23 -46.06 -10.78 1.90
C ARG A 23 -45.03 -9.85 2.53
N GLY A 24 -44.15 -10.35 3.38
CA GLY A 24 -43.11 -9.58 4.06
C GLY A 24 -41.73 -9.84 3.55
N ALA A 25 -40.76 -9.26 4.21
CA ALA A 25 -39.35 -9.47 3.96
C ALA A 25 -38.76 -10.72 4.66
N GLY A 26 -39.56 -11.44 5.48
CA GLY A 26 -39.13 -12.55 6.34
C GLY A 26 -38.48 -13.71 5.57
N ASN A 27 -39.10 -14.16 4.48
CA ASN A 27 -38.60 -15.28 3.70
C ASN A 27 -37.26 -15.01 2.94
N ARG A 28 -36.79 -13.78 2.94
CA ARG A 28 -35.54 -13.37 2.32
C ARG A 28 -34.57 -12.72 3.32
N GLY A 29 -34.86 -12.83 4.62
CA GLY A 29 -33.99 -12.31 5.66
C GLY A 29 -34.06 -10.80 5.88
N GLY A 30 -35.09 -10.13 5.38
CA GLY A 30 -35.29 -8.68 5.50
C GLY A 30 -34.91 -7.90 4.25
N ARG A 31 -34.96 -6.58 4.34
CA ARG A 31 -34.64 -5.66 3.24
C ARG A 31 -33.34 -4.90 3.53
N GLY A 32 -32.64 -4.52 2.45
CA GLY A 32 -31.45 -3.70 2.56
C GLY A 32 -30.41 -4.30 3.52
N ARG A 33 -29.96 -3.50 4.46
CA ARG A 33 -28.93 -3.88 5.44
C ARG A 33 -29.46 -4.62 6.68
N ALA A 34 -30.64 -5.23 6.61
CA ALA A 34 -31.17 -6.02 7.72
C ALA A 34 -30.25 -7.19 8.06
N GLY A 35 -30.04 -7.43 9.34
CA GLY A 35 -29.16 -8.48 9.84
C GLY A 35 -27.67 -8.14 9.83
N ARG A 36 -27.27 -6.91 9.48
CA ARG A 36 -25.88 -6.46 9.41
C ARG A 36 -25.10 -6.70 10.71
N LYS A 37 -25.71 -6.51 11.87
CA LYS A 37 -25.06 -6.73 13.18
C LYS A 37 -25.07 -8.19 13.65
N LYS A 38 -25.76 -9.10 12.93
CA LYS A 38 -25.93 -10.50 13.32
C LYS A 38 -25.59 -11.45 12.18
N HIS A 39 -26.62 -12.14 11.64
CA HIS A 39 -26.45 -13.22 10.66
C HIS A 39 -25.89 -12.81 9.28
N ARG A 40 -25.88 -11.50 8.97
CA ARG A 40 -25.27 -10.95 7.75
C ARG A 40 -24.03 -10.12 8.01
N TYR A 41 -23.41 -10.26 9.15
CA TYR A 41 -22.22 -9.48 9.52
C TYR A 41 -21.10 -9.59 8.49
N HIS A 42 -20.85 -10.78 7.98
CA HIS A 42 -19.78 -11.05 7.01
C HIS A 42 -20.05 -10.52 5.58
N HIS A 43 -21.28 -10.08 5.28
CA HIS A 43 -21.65 -9.58 3.96
C HIS A 43 -21.51 -8.07 3.82
N TYR A 44 -21.15 -7.40 4.88
CA TYR A 44 -21.07 -5.94 4.92
C TYR A 44 -19.77 -5.49 5.58
N GLU A 45 -19.32 -4.33 5.17
CA GLU A 45 -18.22 -3.66 5.83
C GLU A 45 -18.47 -3.45 7.33
N PRO A 46 -17.42 -3.39 8.15
CA PRO A 46 -17.52 -3.09 9.57
C PRO A 46 -18.36 -1.85 9.87
N LEU A 47 -19.09 -1.88 10.99
CA LEU A 47 -19.89 -0.74 11.42
C LEU A 47 -19.00 0.32 12.06
N GLY A 48 -19.21 1.56 11.64
CA GLY A 48 -18.51 2.72 12.18
C GLY A 48 -17.24 3.09 11.42
N LYS A 49 -16.59 4.10 11.90
CA LYS A 49 -15.28 4.55 11.45
C LYS A 49 -14.24 4.15 12.48
N HIS A 50 -13.06 3.76 12.03
CA HIS A 50 -11.91 3.52 12.88
C HIS A 50 -10.96 4.71 12.72
N GLY A 51 -10.80 5.48 13.80
CA GLY A 51 -9.95 6.67 13.80
C GLY A 51 -10.53 7.85 13.01
N PHE A 52 -9.67 8.79 12.74
CA PHE A 52 -9.96 9.97 11.91
C PHE A 52 -8.71 10.32 11.10
N THR A 53 -8.91 10.91 9.94
CA THR A 53 -7.81 11.45 9.12
C THR A 53 -7.51 12.85 9.60
N ARG A 54 -6.26 13.14 9.90
CA ARG A 54 -5.80 14.50 10.21
C ARG A 54 -5.95 15.41 8.99
N PRO A 55 -6.15 16.72 9.16
CA PRO A 55 -6.14 17.66 8.05
C PRO A 55 -4.82 17.56 7.26
N PRO A 56 -4.83 17.70 5.94
CA PRO A 56 -3.62 17.63 5.11
C PRO A 56 -2.51 18.60 5.53
N THR A 57 -2.89 19.76 6.09
CA THR A 57 -1.95 20.77 6.60
C THR A 57 -1.16 20.35 7.83
N THR A 58 -1.51 19.22 8.45
CA THR A 58 -0.84 18.67 9.64
C THR A 58 -0.22 17.31 9.36
N GLN A 59 -0.13 16.92 8.10
CA GLN A 59 0.49 15.67 7.66
C GLN A 59 1.70 16.04 6.81
N ASP A 60 2.85 15.51 7.18
CA ASP A 60 4.04 15.63 6.36
C ASP A 60 3.88 14.78 5.09
N VAL A 61 4.25 15.32 3.97
CA VAL A 61 4.26 14.62 2.69
C VAL A 61 5.58 13.86 2.61
N VAL A 62 5.51 12.53 2.62
CA VAL A 62 6.69 11.67 2.56
C VAL A 62 6.83 11.10 1.16
N ALA A 63 7.96 11.33 0.50
CA ALA A 63 8.35 10.63 -0.70
C ALA A 63 9.13 9.36 -0.34
N GLU A 64 8.79 8.24 -0.97
CA GLU A 64 9.39 6.95 -0.66
C GLU A 64 10.27 6.47 -1.80
N VAL A 65 11.49 6.04 -1.49
CA VAL A 65 12.43 5.44 -2.43
C VAL A 65 12.84 4.06 -1.92
N SER A 66 12.78 3.03 -2.76
CA SER A 66 13.23 1.70 -2.39
C SER A 66 14.70 1.48 -2.72
N LEU A 67 15.43 0.79 -1.86
CA LEU A 67 16.84 0.39 -2.11
C LEU A 67 16.97 -0.44 -3.39
N ARG A 68 15.97 -1.25 -3.70
CA ARG A 68 15.93 -2.01 -4.93
C ARG A 68 16.06 -1.12 -6.17
N ARG A 69 15.31 -0.01 -6.21
CA ARG A 69 15.35 0.94 -7.32
C ARG A 69 16.72 1.58 -7.45
N LEU A 70 17.33 1.98 -6.33
CA LEU A 70 18.68 2.56 -6.31
C LEU A 70 19.74 1.57 -6.81
N ASP A 71 19.61 0.28 -6.49
CA ASP A 71 20.55 -0.76 -6.89
C ASP A 71 20.35 -1.21 -8.36
N GLU A 72 19.07 -1.35 -8.80
CA GLU A 72 18.76 -1.80 -10.17
C GLU A 72 19.00 -0.70 -11.21
N ASP A 73 18.69 0.56 -10.87
CA ASP A 73 18.82 1.71 -11.79
C ASP A 73 20.18 2.42 -11.66
N LEU A 74 21.13 1.88 -10.90
CA LEU A 74 22.42 2.51 -10.58
C LEU A 74 23.17 3.02 -11.82
N LEU A 75 23.22 2.23 -12.88
CA LEU A 75 23.92 2.63 -14.12
C LEU A 75 23.24 3.81 -14.81
N LEU A 76 21.91 3.90 -14.73
CA LEU A 76 21.16 5.04 -15.26
C LEU A 76 21.41 6.28 -14.40
N LEU A 77 21.45 6.12 -13.08
CA LEU A 77 21.72 7.21 -12.13
C LEU A 77 23.13 7.77 -12.30
N ILE A 78 24.10 6.95 -12.67
CA ILE A 78 25.48 7.40 -13.01
C ILE A 78 25.47 8.18 -14.33
N ASP A 79 24.77 7.69 -15.35
CA ASP A 79 24.69 8.34 -16.66
C ASP A 79 23.97 9.70 -16.58
N ASP A 80 22.96 9.79 -15.71
CA ASP A 80 22.23 11.02 -15.39
C ASP A 80 22.99 11.97 -14.44
N GLY A 81 24.12 11.52 -13.86
CA GLY A 81 24.95 12.31 -12.95
C GLY A 81 24.37 12.47 -11.55
N ILE A 82 23.39 11.64 -11.16
CA ILE A 82 22.78 11.59 -9.83
C ILE A 82 23.61 10.74 -8.87
N ALA A 83 24.20 9.65 -9.36
CA ALA A 83 25.08 8.80 -8.59
C ALA A 83 26.54 9.14 -8.84
N GLU A 84 27.29 9.36 -7.77
CA GLU A 84 28.73 9.62 -7.81
C GLU A 84 29.51 8.34 -7.49
N GLU A 85 30.51 8.02 -8.32
CA GLU A 85 31.43 6.93 -8.04
C GLU A 85 32.50 7.38 -7.03
N THR A 86 32.64 6.63 -5.94
CA THR A 86 33.61 6.86 -4.88
C THR A 86 34.56 5.68 -4.76
N GLU A 87 35.71 5.83 -4.06
CA GLU A 87 36.68 4.75 -3.86
C GLU A 87 36.09 3.49 -3.25
N ASP A 88 35.06 3.64 -2.40
CA ASP A 88 34.42 2.55 -1.67
C ASP A 88 33.03 2.15 -2.22
N GLY A 89 32.64 2.64 -3.40
CA GLY A 89 31.34 2.31 -3.99
C GLY A 89 30.65 3.52 -4.64
N TYR A 90 29.35 3.66 -4.45
CA TYR A 90 28.55 4.69 -5.10
C TYR A 90 27.79 5.51 -4.06
N ARG A 91 27.83 6.83 -4.21
CA ARG A 91 27.07 7.76 -3.40
C ARG A 91 25.85 8.27 -4.17
N ILE A 92 24.69 8.23 -3.54
CA ILE A 92 23.42 8.62 -4.15
C ILE A 92 22.62 9.46 -3.16
N ASP A 93 22.12 10.62 -3.61
CA ASP A 93 21.11 11.36 -2.87
C ASP A 93 19.70 10.83 -3.25
N ALA A 94 18.97 10.33 -2.26
CA ALA A 94 17.64 9.78 -2.48
C ALA A 94 16.63 10.86 -2.90
N ARG A 95 16.88 12.12 -2.57
CA ARG A 95 16.03 13.25 -2.94
C ARG A 95 16.04 13.48 -4.45
N ASP A 96 17.16 13.27 -5.11
CA ASP A 96 17.29 13.43 -6.56
C ASP A 96 16.61 12.28 -7.34
N VAL A 97 16.41 11.13 -6.69
CA VAL A 97 15.76 9.94 -7.29
C VAL A 97 14.25 9.88 -7.03
N ALA A 98 13.78 10.54 -5.99
CA ALA A 98 12.37 10.50 -5.60
C ALA A 98 11.48 11.26 -6.60
N GLU A 99 10.40 10.61 -7.09
CA GLU A 99 9.52 11.18 -8.13
C GLU A 99 8.77 12.44 -7.70
N ASP A 100 8.46 12.59 -6.41
CA ASP A 100 7.73 13.73 -5.85
C ASP A 100 8.56 14.51 -4.81
N ALA A 101 9.90 14.49 -4.91
CA ALA A 101 10.80 15.15 -3.96
C ALA A 101 10.54 16.65 -3.79
N ASP A 102 10.18 17.34 -4.88
CA ASP A 102 9.87 18.77 -4.87
C ASP A 102 8.66 19.15 -4.00
N ARG A 103 7.78 18.18 -3.72
CA ARG A 103 6.57 18.36 -2.93
C ARG A 103 6.65 17.68 -1.57
N ALA A 104 7.67 16.85 -1.36
CA ALA A 104 7.85 16.10 -0.15
C ALA A 104 8.54 16.94 0.94
N ASP A 105 7.99 16.88 2.13
CA ASP A 105 8.64 17.44 3.31
C ASP A 105 9.82 16.55 3.75
N VAL A 106 9.67 15.22 3.56
CA VAL A 106 10.65 14.21 3.97
C VAL A 106 10.81 13.16 2.88
N VAL A 107 12.05 12.77 2.57
CA VAL A 107 12.38 11.64 1.71
C VAL A 107 12.83 10.46 2.54
N LYS A 108 12.11 9.33 2.40
CA LYS A 108 12.35 8.13 3.18
C LYS A 108 12.81 6.95 2.33
N VAL A 109 13.91 6.33 2.73
CA VAL A 109 14.45 5.14 2.06
C VAL A 109 13.92 3.87 2.72
N LEU A 110 13.35 2.99 1.89
CA LEU A 110 12.78 1.72 2.30
C LEU A 110 13.65 0.54 1.89
N GLY A 111 13.83 -0.41 2.80
CA GLY A 111 14.68 -1.59 2.61
C GLY A 111 14.06 -2.70 1.76
N ALA A 112 13.20 -2.35 0.79
CA ALA A 112 12.59 -3.34 -0.08
C ALA A 112 13.57 -3.82 -1.14
N GLY A 113 13.71 -5.15 -1.27
CA GLY A 113 14.52 -5.81 -2.29
C GLY A 113 15.90 -6.24 -1.79
N ARG A 114 16.80 -6.52 -2.73
CA ARG A 114 18.17 -6.94 -2.45
C ARG A 114 19.14 -5.89 -2.98
N VAL A 115 20.07 -5.49 -2.16
CA VAL A 115 21.18 -4.61 -2.53
C VAL A 115 22.40 -5.48 -2.87
N ARG A 116 23.02 -5.23 -3.99
CA ARG A 116 24.20 -5.96 -4.49
C ARG A 116 25.44 -5.09 -4.53
N ASN A 117 25.22 -3.80 -4.79
CA ASN A 117 26.29 -2.82 -4.89
C ASN A 117 26.53 -2.15 -3.54
N GLN A 118 27.76 -1.68 -3.32
CA GLN A 118 28.08 -0.91 -2.13
C GLN A 118 27.60 0.52 -2.33
N LEU A 119 26.49 0.85 -1.64
CA LEU A 119 25.80 2.13 -1.79
C LEU A 119 25.91 2.96 -0.51
N THR A 120 26.37 4.19 -0.64
CA THR A 120 26.24 5.22 0.38
C THR A 120 25.06 6.10 0.00
N VAL A 121 23.94 5.96 0.71
CA VAL A 121 22.71 6.66 0.40
C VAL A 121 22.49 7.80 1.38
N VAL A 122 22.23 9.00 0.85
CA VAL A 122 21.87 10.19 1.62
C VAL A 122 20.35 10.37 1.57
N ALA A 123 19.68 10.52 2.71
CA ALA A 123 18.24 10.76 2.80
C ALA A 123 17.85 11.37 4.15
N ASP A 124 16.61 11.88 4.24
CA ASP A 124 16.10 12.44 5.50
C ASP A 124 15.77 11.34 6.53
N GLU A 125 15.17 10.24 6.07
CA GLU A 125 14.84 9.10 6.92
C GLU A 125 15.14 7.73 6.26
N PHE A 126 15.44 6.76 7.12
CA PHE A 126 15.63 5.36 6.71
C PHE A 126 14.72 4.42 7.52
N SER A 127 14.26 3.37 6.90
CA SER A 127 13.65 2.25 7.63
C SER A 127 14.76 1.39 8.25
N SER A 128 14.50 0.72 9.38
CA SER A 128 15.47 -0.19 10.02
C SER A 128 16.00 -1.26 9.05
N SER A 129 15.10 -1.82 8.24
CA SER A 129 15.48 -2.79 7.20
C SER A 129 16.33 -2.21 6.07
N ALA A 130 16.23 -0.89 5.81
CA ALA A 130 17.08 -0.23 4.81
C ALA A 130 18.52 -0.10 5.34
N VAL A 131 18.68 0.34 6.59
CA VAL A 131 19.98 0.44 7.25
C VAL A 131 20.66 -0.93 7.27
N GLU A 132 19.97 -1.95 7.76
CA GLU A 132 20.49 -3.34 7.81
C GLU A 132 20.91 -3.86 6.41
N SER A 133 20.14 -3.54 5.37
CA SER A 133 20.44 -4.00 4.01
C SER A 133 21.63 -3.28 3.39
N LEU A 134 21.79 -1.98 3.67
CA LEU A 134 22.95 -1.18 3.24
C LEU A 134 24.22 -1.67 3.93
N GLU A 135 24.20 -1.82 5.25
CA GLU A 135 25.32 -2.31 6.04
C GLU A 135 25.73 -3.72 5.61
N ALA A 136 24.76 -4.62 5.38
CA ALA A 136 25.01 -5.97 4.89
C ALA A 136 25.68 -6.01 3.51
N ALA A 137 25.44 -4.99 2.67
CA ALA A 137 26.08 -4.82 1.37
C ALA A 137 27.42 -4.06 1.45
N GLY A 138 27.85 -3.62 2.65
CA GLY A 138 29.06 -2.85 2.86
C GLY A 138 28.92 -1.34 2.58
N GLY A 139 27.70 -0.88 2.38
CA GLY A 139 27.39 0.54 2.20
C GLY A 139 27.05 1.26 3.50
N ALA A 140 26.56 2.49 3.40
CA ALA A 140 26.21 3.32 4.54
C ALA A 140 24.91 4.11 4.32
N ALA A 141 24.16 4.35 5.39
CA ALA A 141 23.03 5.26 5.43
C ALA A 141 23.49 6.59 6.08
N VAL A 142 23.34 7.68 5.34
CA VAL A 142 23.74 9.03 5.82
C VAL A 142 22.50 9.91 5.90
N HIS A 143 22.22 10.47 7.05
CA HIS A 143 21.13 11.42 7.20
C HIS A 143 21.50 12.79 6.62
N ALA A 144 20.57 13.40 5.86
CA ALA A 144 20.77 14.69 5.21
C ALA A 144 21.06 15.82 6.20
N ASP A 145 20.54 15.73 7.43
CA ASP A 145 20.75 16.72 8.50
C ASP A 145 22.09 16.56 9.24
N GLY A 146 22.98 15.67 8.79
CA GLY A 146 24.36 15.58 9.29
C GLY A 146 24.52 14.94 10.67
N ASP A 147 23.57 14.15 11.14
CA ASP A 147 23.71 13.36 12.36
C ASP A 147 24.17 11.93 12.01
N ASP A 148 25.48 11.75 11.97
CA ASP A 148 26.10 10.43 11.92
C ASP A 148 25.72 9.68 13.19
N THR A 149 24.72 8.81 13.12
CA THR A 149 24.43 7.88 14.23
C THR A 149 25.56 6.86 14.30
N GLU A 150 26.48 7.09 15.27
CA GLU A 150 27.40 6.07 15.80
C GLU A 150 26.65 4.87 16.39
#